data_e51cc91faf7298411217312300efdb32
#
_entry.id   e51cc91faf7298411217312300efdb32
#
_cell.length_a   1.000
_cell.length_b   1.000
_cell.length_c   1.000
_cell.angle_alpha   90.00
_cell.angle_beta   90.00
_cell.angle_gamma   90.00
#
_symmetry.space_group_name_H-M   'P 1'
#
loop_
_entity.id
_entity.type
_entity.pdbx_description
1 polymer ?
#
loop_
_entity_poly.entity_id
_entity_poly.type
_entity_poly.pdbx_seq_one_letter_code
_entity_poly.pdbx_strand_id
1 'polypeptide(L)'
;QLSNALGSMENLPGAINYLIEKTAQQYEIDFVLFDMNPSLSAINQDVLLSSDYFLVPTSPDFFSIMAIRSLARVLPNWERWAKEARNAFADASYIIPQNTPKFLGYTINDFNLSHCSPQRSFQGFMDRISDEIVQTLIPALGSIGMMMKREQYNNAYTNMKMKFENDHVNYRDNYCLAQISNFNKLIAISNEKSIPVFDIHLDNATSGQERTLRWFRRLYKALAERIIELVDE
;
A
#
# COMPACT_ATOMS: atom_id res chain seq x y z
N GLN A 1 -16.91 -38.66 -8.68
CA GLN A 1 -15.93 -38.24 -7.62
C GLN A 1 -15.13 -37.01 -8.05
N LEU A 2 -14.68 -36.88 -9.30
CA LEU A 2 -13.98 -35.69 -9.82
C LEU A 2 -14.88 -34.43 -9.87
N SER A 3 -16.16 -34.59 -10.25
CA SER A 3 -17.12 -33.47 -10.29
C SER A 3 -17.41 -32.90 -8.88
N ASN A 4 -17.47 -33.75 -7.85
CA ASN A 4 -17.67 -33.29 -6.47
C ASN A 4 -16.40 -32.60 -5.89
N ALA A 5 -15.23 -33.05 -6.30
CA ALA A 5 -13.95 -32.40 -5.90
C ALA A 5 -13.79 -31.03 -6.60
N LEU A 6 -14.21 -30.89 -7.86
CA LEU A 6 -14.22 -29.63 -8.58
C LEU A 6 -15.23 -28.64 -7.94
N GLY A 7 -16.46 -29.09 -7.61
CA GLY A 7 -17.47 -28.26 -6.95
C GLY A 7 -17.05 -27.74 -5.57
N SER A 8 -16.23 -28.49 -4.80
CA SER A 8 -15.65 -28.00 -3.56
C SER A 8 -14.53 -26.98 -3.75
N MET A 9 -13.86 -26.97 -4.91
CA MET A 9 -12.82 -26.00 -5.26
C MET A 9 -13.38 -24.69 -5.84
N GLU A 10 -14.59 -24.68 -6.39
CA GLU A 10 -15.21 -23.51 -6.99
C GLU A 10 -15.43 -22.37 -5.98
N ASN A 11 -15.60 -22.70 -4.71
CA ASN A 11 -15.84 -21.74 -3.64
C ASN A 11 -14.56 -21.17 -3.01
N LEU A 12 -13.37 -21.74 -3.30
CA LEU A 12 -12.12 -21.33 -2.70
C LEU A 12 -11.73 -19.90 -3.04
N PRO A 13 -11.77 -19.46 -4.31
CA PRO A 13 -11.32 -18.13 -4.70
C PRO A 13 -12.17 -16.97 -4.12
N GLY A 14 -13.45 -17.21 -3.80
CA GLY A 14 -14.32 -16.18 -3.20
C GLY A 14 -14.43 -16.25 -1.67
N ALA A 15 -13.88 -17.31 -1.04
CA ALA A 15 -14.12 -17.57 0.38
C ALA A 15 -13.50 -16.51 1.30
N ILE A 16 -12.31 -16.03 0.97
CA ILE A 16 -11.63 -14.97 1.75
C ILE A 16 -12.43 -13.69 1.68
N ASN A 17 -12.85 -13.27 0.48
CA ASN A 17 -13.67 -12.08 0.30
C ASN A 17 -15.00 -12.18 1.08
N TYR A 18 -15.68 -13.31 1.00
CA TYR A 18 -16.93 -13.54 1.73
C TYR A 18 -16.73 -13.40 3.25
N LEU A 19 -15.64 -13.97 3.81
CA LEU A 19 -15.31 -13.84 5.23
C LEU A 19 -15.08 -12.38 5.61
N ILE A 20 -14.33 -11.64 4.79
CA ILE A 20 -14.01 -10.22 5.01
C ILE A 20 -15.30 -9.40 5.03
N GLU A 21 -16.15 -9.54 4.01
CA GLU A 21 -17.41 -8.82 3.90
C GLU A 21 -18.34 -9.10 5.09
N LYS A 22 -18.45 -10.36 5.51
CA LYS A 22 -19.24 -10.74 6.68
C LYS A 22 -18.71 -10.15 7.98
N THR A 23 -17.38 -10.14 8.13
CA THR A 23 -16.73 -9.53 9.30
C THR A 23 -16.92 -8.02 9.31
N ALA A 24 -16.70 -7.36 8.17
CA ALA A 24 -16.88 -5.93 8.04
C ALA A 24 -18.33 -5.49 8.34
N GLN A 25 -19.30 -6.23 7.81
CA GLN A 25 -20.74 -6.00 8.09
C GLN A 25 -21.07 -6.19 9.58
N GLN A 26 -20.55 -7.25 10.20
CA GLN A 26 -20.83 -7.55 11.60
C GLN A 26 -20.31 -6.48 12.57
N TYR A 27 -19.17 -5.87 12.25
CA TYR A 27 -18.50 -4.90 13.11
C TYR A 27 -18.59 -3.46 12.61
N GLU A 28 -19.42 -3.20 11.58
CA GLU A 28 -19.63 -1.86 10.99
C GLU A 28 -18.30 -1.18 10.62
N ILE A 29 -17.43 -1.93 9.91
CA ILE A 29 -16.07 -1.51 9.54
C ILE A 29 -16.11 -0.71 8.24
N ASP A 30 -15.54 0.51 8.23
CA ASP A 30 -15.39 1.36 7.04
C ASP A 30 -14.17 0.96 6.19
N PHE A 31 -13.06 0.54 6.83
CA PHE A 31 -11.81 0.20 6.16
C PHE A 31 -11.25 -1.13 6.64
N VAL A 32 -10.88 -2.00 5.70
CA VAL A 32 -10.14 -3.23 5.97
C VAL A 32 -8.73 -3.10 5.40
N LEU A 33 -7.73 -3.24 6.24
CA LEU A 33 -6.32 -3.15 5.86
C LEU A 33 -5.68 -4.55 5.89
N PHE A 34 -5.08 -4.96 4.77
CA PHE A 34 -4.35 -6.20 4.66
C PHE A 34 -2.85 -5.94 4.68
N ASP A 35 -2.17 -6.44 5.70
CA ASP A 35 -0.70 -6.52 5.72
C ASP A 35 -0.27 -7.84 5.07
N MET A 36 0.12 -7.75 3.79
CA MET A 36 0.51 -8.92 3.00
C MET A 36 2.00 -9.23 3.16
N ASN A 37 2.34 -10.50 3.29
CA ASN A 37 3.74 -10.89 3.25
C ASN A 37 4.36 -10.62 1.85
N PRO A 38 5.69 -10.42 1.75
CA PRO A 38 6.35 -10.07 0.49
C PRO A 38 6.53 -11.30 -0.42
N SER A 39 5.46 -12.01 -0.75
CA SER A 39 5.49 -13.19 -1.63
C SER A 39 4.47 -13.08 -2.75
N LEU A 40 4.72 -13.78 -3.85
CA LEU A 40 3.78 -13.93 -4.97
C LEU A 40 2.95 -15.21 -4.82
N SER A 41 2.45 -15.48 -3.62
CA SER A 41 1.64 -16.66 -3.30
C SER A 41 0.20 -16.53 -3.81
N ALA A 42 -0.49 -17.66 -3.93
CA ALA A 42 -1.90 -17.69 -4.32
C ALA A 42 -2.79 -16.93 -3.32
N ILE A 43 -2.46 -16.94 -2.02
CA ILE A 43 -3.19 -16.18 -1.00
C ILE A 43 -3.05 -14.68 -1.24
N ASN A 44 -1.83 -14.19 -1.51
CA ASN A 44 -1.61 -12.77 -1.81
C ASN A 44 -2.29 -12.35 -3.11
N GLN A 45 -2.30 -13.23 -4.12
CA GLN A 45 -3.07 -13.01 -5.34
C GLN A 45 -4.56 -12.85 -5.05
N ASP A 46 -5.14 -13.74 -4.25
CA ASP A 46 -6.56 -13.74 -3.91
C ASP A 46 -6.93 -12.49 -3.10
N VAL A 47 -6.16 -12.17 -2.05
CA VAL A 47 -6.36 -10.98 -1.21
C VAL A 47 -6.26 -9.70 -2.04
N LEU A 48 -5.24 -9.57 -2.89
CA LEU A 48 -5.06 -8.38 -3.72
C LEU A 48 -6.22 -8.22 -4.70
N LEU A 49 -6.61 -9.29 -5.38
CA LEU A 49 -7.71 -9.25 -6.37
C LEU A 49 -9.10 -9.08 -5.73
N SER A 50 -9.22 -9.35 -4.43
CA SER A 50 -10.43 -9.10 -3.63
C SER A 50 -10.46 -7.71 -3.00
N SER A 51 -9.37 -6.96 -3.07
CA SER A 51 -9.29 -5.59 -2.53
C SER A 51 -9.79 -4.57 -3.53
N ASP A 52 -10.29 -3.42 -3.05
CA ASP A 52 -10.68 -2.29 -3.91
C ASP A 52 -9.45 -1.50 -4.33
N TYR A 53 -8.48 -1.39 -3.42
CA TYR A 53 -7.27 -0.58 -3.59
C TYR A 53 -6.03 -1.32 -3.10
N PHE A 54 -4.88 -0.92 -3.60
CA PHE A 54 -3.59 -1.37 -3.07
C PHE A 54 -2.53 -0.27 -3.12
N LEU A 55 -1.58 -0.33 -2.21
CA LEU A 55 -0.38 0.48 -2.22
C LEU A 55 0.87 -0.41 -2.16
N VAL A 56 1.99 0.10 -2.62
CA VAL A 56 3.27 -0.63 -2.67
C VAL A 56 4.28 0.01 -1.73
N PRO A 57 4.53 -0.57 -0.54
CA PRO A 57 5.62 -0.12 0.30
C PRO A 57 6.96 -0.52 -0.31
N THR A 58 7.93 0.40 -0.29
CA THR A 58 9.29 0.18 -0.80
C THR A 58 10.32 0.65 0.22
N SER A 59 11.53 0.12 0.13
CA SER A 59 12.72 0.63 0.82
C SER A 59 13.74 1.10 -0.22
N PRO A 60 14.60 2.08 0.07
CA PRO A 60 15.54 2.61 -0.92
C PRO A 60 16.72 1.66 -1.13
N ASP A 61 16.43 0.52 -1.75
CA ASP A 61 17.37 -0.55 -2.04
C ASP A 61 17.15 -1.18 -3.43
N PHE A 62 18.04 -2.09 -3.78
CA PHE A 62 17.98 -2.81 -5.04
C PHE A 62 16.80 -3.80 -5.11
N PHE A 63 16.42 -4.41 -3.99
CA PHE A 63 15.37 -5.42 -3.96
C PHE A 63 14.00 -4.79 -4.25
N SER A 64 13.74 -3.59 -3.75
CA SER A 64 12.52 -2.83 -4.05
C SER A 64 12.38 -2.53 -5.54
N ILE A 65 13.47 -2.16 -6.23
CA ILE A 65 13.47 -1.95 -7.69
C ILE A 65 13.13 -3.26 -8.41
N MET A 66 13.72 -4.38 -8.00
CA MET A 66 13.42 -5.69 -8.59
C MET A 66 11.99 -6.15 -8.31
N ALA A 67 11.46 -5.84 -7.12
CA ALA A 67 10.07 -6.13 -6.76
C ALA A 67 9.09 -5.34 -7.65
N ILE A 68 9.32 -4.05 -7.88
CA ILE A 68 8.51 -3.23 -8.78
C ILE A 68 8.47 -3.83 -10.20
N ARG A 69 9.62 -4.23 -10.74
CA ARG A 69 9.70 -4.92 -12.05
C ARG A 69 8.95 -6.24 -12.08
N SER A 70 8.99 -6.98 -10.98
CA SER A 70 8.25 -8.25 -10.84
C SER A 70 6.75 -7.99 -10.79
N LEU A 71 6.27 -7.01 -10.02
CA LEU A 71 4.87 -6.61 -9.97
C LEU A 71 4.35 -6.18 -11.34
N ALA A 72 5.10 -5.38 -12.09
CA ALA A 72 4.73 -4.96 -13.44
C ALA A 72 4.50 -6.13 -14.41
N ARG A 73 5.12 -7.29 -14.17
CA ARG A 73 4.92 -8.52 -14.97
C ARG A 73 3.84 -9.42 -14.41
N VAL A 74 3.72 -9.51 -13.10
CA VAL A 74 2.85 -10.47 -12.43
C VAL A 74 1.42 -9.97 -12.37
N LEU A 75 1.18 -8.70 -12.04
CA LEU A 75 -0.17 -8.14 -11.90
C LEU A 75 -1.03 -8.28 -13.17
N PRO A 76 -0.51 -8.04 -14.40
CA PRO A 76 -1.28 -8.30 -15.62
C PRO A 76 -1.70 -9.78 -15.78
N ASN A 77 -0.87 -10.72 -15.33
CA ASN A 77 -1.23 -12.13 -15.39
C ASN A 77 -2.30 -12.48 -14.34
N TRP A 78 -2.20 -11.92 -13.15
CA TRP A 78 -3.20 -12.11 -12.10
C TRP A 78 -4.57 -11.55 -12.49
N GLU A 79 -4.63 -10.35 -13.07
CA GLU A 79 -5.90 -9.78 -13.55
C GLU A 79 -6.51 -10.58 -14.70
N ARG A 80 -5.69 -11.12 -15.61
CA ARG A 80 -6.16 -12.01 -16.66
C ARG A 80 -6.79 -13.27 -16.06
N TRP A 81 -6.07 -13.90 -15.13
CA TRP A 81 -6.59 -15.06 -14.40
C TRP A 81 -7.90 -14.73 -13.67
N ALA A 82 -7.97 -13.58 -13.00
CA ALA A 82 -9.19 -13.18 -12.30
C ALA A 82 -10.40 -13.05 -13.22
N LYS A 83 -10.23 -12.48 -14.43
CA LYS A 83 -11.28 -12.39 -15.43
C LYS A 83 -11.76 -13.76 -15.88
N GLU A 84 -10.85 -14.68 -16.11
CA GLU A 84 -11.19 -16.06 -16.48
C GLU A 84 -11.90 -16.79 -15.32
N ALA A 85 -11.38 -16.64 -14.09
CA ALA A 85 -11.96 -17.25 -12.90
C ALA A 85 -13.36 -16.71 -12.57
N ARG A 86 -13.61 -15.40 -12.69
CA ARG A 86 -14.93 -14.79 -12.51
C ARG A 86 -15.98 -15.40 -13.44
N ASN A 87 -15.61 -15.69 -14.69
CA ASN A 87 -16.50 -16.34 -15.66
C ASN A 87 -16.69 -17.83 -15.35
N ALA A 88 -15.62 -18.53 -15.01
CA ALA A 88 -15.64 -19.96 -14.75
C ALA A 88 -16.41 -20.33 -13.47
N PHE A 89 -16.37 -19.45 -12.46
CA PHE A 89 -16.97 -19.66 -11.14
C PHE A 89 -18.14 -18.71 -10.87
N ALA A 90 -18.86 -18.29 -11.92
CA ALA A 90 -19.99 -17.36 -11.79
C ALA A 90 -21.14 -17.92 -10.92
N ASP A 91 -21.29 -19.24 -10.88
CA ASP A 91 -22.33 -19.94 -10.12
C ASP A 91 -21.84 -20.42 -8.73
N ALA A 92 -20.61 -20.06 -8.33
CA ALA A 92 -20.08 -20.42 -7.02
C ALA A 92 -20.87 -19.77 -5.88
N SER A 93 -20.94 -20.44 -4.71
CA SER A 93 -21.59 -19.87 -3.51
C SER A 93 -20.84 -18.66 -2.95
N TYR A 94 -19.53 -18.59 -3.15
CA TYR A 94 -18.68 -17.47 -2.79
C TYR A 94 -18.15 -16.81 -4.06
N ILE A 95 -18.77 -15.70 -4.43
CA ILE A 95 -18.48 -15.01 -5.69
C ILE A 95 -17.15 -14.27 -5.59
N ILE A 96 -16.32 -14.38 -6.63
CA ILE A 96 -15.11 -13.57 -6.78
C ILE A 96 -15.53 -12.12 -7.08
N PRO A 97 -14.97 -11.11 -6.38
CA PRO A 97 -15.28 -9.71 -6.63
C PRO A 97 -15.10 -9.32 -8.11
N GLN A 98 -16.03 -8.52 -8.63
CA GLN A 98 -16.04 -8.11 -10.04
C GLN A 98 -15.18 -6.86 -10.30
N ASN A 99 -14.76 -6.17 -9.23
CA ASN A 99 -13.89 -4.99 -9.31
C ASN A 99 -12.46 -5.37 -9.73
N THR A 100 -11.77 -4.40 -10.30
CA THR A 100 -10.33 -4.46 -10.55
C THR A 100 -9.65 -3.52 -9.55
N PRO A 101 -8.76 -4.02 -8.68
CA PRO A 101 -8.14 -3.19 -7.65
C PRO A 101 -7.38 -2.01 -8.24
N LYS A 102 -7.45 -0.85 -7.57
CA LYS A 102 -6.79 0.37 -8.04
C LYS A 102 -5.53 0.66 -7.25
N PHE A 103 -4.49 1.02 -7.96
CA PHE A 103 -3.23 1.45 -7.35
C PHE A 103 -3.40 2.83 -6.72
N LEU A 104 -3.20 2.95 -5.41
CA LEU A 104 -3.22 4.23 -4.70
C LEU A 104 -1.88 4.98 -4.87
N GLY A 105 -0.79 4.24 -4.91
CA GLY A 105 0.55 4.79 -4.94
C GLY A 105 1.54 3.91 -4.19
N TYR A 106 2.70 4.49 -3.88
CA TYR A 106 3.77 3.81 -3.16
C TYR A 106 4.30 4.65 -2.01
N THR A 107 4.92 3.99 -1.05
CA THR A 107 5.68 4.67 0.02
C THR A 107 7.16 4.27 -0.08
N ILE A 108 8.04 5.15 0.37
CA ILE A 108 9.47 4.85 0.55
C ILE A 108 9.75 4.87 2.05
N ASN A 109 10.12 3.72 2.60
CA ASN A 109 10.26 3.52 4.03
C ASN A 109 11.72 3.23 4.40
N ASP A 110 12.05 3.33 5.69
CA ASP A 110 13.28 2.83 6.30
C ASP A 110 14.58 3.41 5.73
N PHE A 111 14.67 4.72 5.70
CA PHE A 111 15.90 5.44 5.36
C PHE A 111 16.33 6.40 6.48
N ASN A 112 17.62 6.72 6.53
CA ASN A 112 18.15 7.66 7.49
C ASN A 112 18.17 9.08 6.95
N LEU A 113 17.91 10.04 7.84
CA LEU A 113 17.99 11.46 7.54
C LEU A 113 19.38 12.02 7.93
N SER A 114 19.84 12.99 7.16
CA SER A 114 20.95 13.88 7.49
C SER A 114 20.50 15.31 7.22
N HIS A 115 20.54 16.17 8.24
CA HIS A 115 20.07 17.56 8.13
C HIS A 115 18.64 17.70 7.56
N CYS A 116 17.71 16.88 8.06
CA CYS A 116 16.31 16.82 7.64
C CYS A 116 16.08 16.38 6.18
N SER A 117 17.07 15.83 5.52
CA SER A 117 16.97 15.26 4.16
C SER A 117 17.46 13.82 4.14
N PRO A 118 17.01 12.97 3.21
CA PRO A 118 17.56 11.64 3.05
C PRO A 118 19.07 11.70 2.84
N GLN A 119 19.80 10.78 3.47
CA GLN A 119 21.24 10.66 3.22
C GLN A 119 21.50 10.38 1.74
N ARG A 120 22.59 10.90 1.18
CA ARG A 120 22.93 10.76 -0.25
C ARG A 120 22.97 9.30 -0.73
N SER A 121 23.34 8.37 0.13
CA SER A 121 23.34 6.94 -0.17
C SER A 121 21.94 6.39 -0.50
N PHE A 122 20.89 6.93 0.11
CA PHE A 122 19.51 6.53 -0.14
C PHE A 122 18.87 7.30 -1.32
N GLN A 123 19.24 8.56 -1.51
CA GLN A 123 18.62 9.42 -2.52
C GLN A 123 18.68 8.80 -3.93
N GLY A 124 19.82 8.23 -4.31
CA GLY A 124 19.96 7.57 -5.61
C GLY A 124 19.04 6.38 -5.82
N PHE A 125 18.72 5.61 -4.76
CA PHE A 125 17.73 4.54 -4.83
C PHE A 125 16.31 5.07 -4.83
N MET A 126 16.01 6.12 -4.05
CA MET A 126 14.70 6.76 -4.05
C MET A 126 14.34 7.30 -5.43
N ASP A 127 15.29 7.95 -6.11
CA ASP A 127 15.11 8.44 -7.47
C ASP A 127 14.85 7.30 -8.46
N ARG A 128 15.61 6.21 -8.36
CA ARG A 128 15.44 5.03 -9.21
C ARG A 128 14.12 4.30 -8.95
N ILE A 129 13.64 4.25 -7.70
CA ILE A 129 12.32 3.70 -7.36
C ILE A 129 11.23 4.52 -8.05
N SER A 130 11.27 5.86 -7.93
CA SER A 130 10.33 6.75 -8.60
C SER A 130 10.35 6.56 -10.13
N ASP A 131 11.54 6.52 -10.74
CA ASP A 131 11.69 6.26 -12.18
C ASP A 131 11.11 4.89 -12.58
N GLU A 132 11.37 3.83 -11.81
CA GLU A 132 10.87 2.48 -12.10
C GLU A 132 9.33 2.39 -11.94
N ILE A 133 8.77 3.05 -10.93
CA ILE A 133 7.31 3.17 -10.76
C ILE A 133 6.71 3.84 -12.00
N VAL A 134 7.20 5.02 -12.37
CA VAL A 134 6.62 5.83 -13.46
C VAL A 134 6.82 5.19 -14.83
N GLN A 135 7.99 4.60 -15.08
CA GLN A 135 8.35 4.09 -16.40
C GLN A 135 7.96 2.62 -16.64
N THR A 136 7.85 1.83 -15.58
CA THR A 136 7.61 0.39 -15.70
C THR A 136 6.27 -0.05 -15.10
N LEU A 137 5.98 0.29 -13.83
CA LEU A 137 4.78 -0.18 -13.16
C LEU A 137 3.52 0.53 -13.66
N ILE A 138 3.51 1.86 -13.72
CA ILE A 138 2.35 2.66 -14.14
C ILE A 138 1.82 2.25 -15.52
N PRO A 139 2.66 2.12 -16.58
CA PRO A 139 2.18 1.65 -17.88
C PRO A 139 1.59 0.23 -17.82
N ALA A 140 2.19 -0.68 -17.06
CA ALA A 140 1.68 -2.04 -16.90
C ALA A 140 0.30 -2.05 -16.23
N LEU A 141 0.13 -1.30 -15.14
CA LEU A 141 -1.15 -1.17 -14.43
C LEU A 141 -2.21 -0.45 -15.28
N GLY A 142 -1.82 0.57 -16.03
CA GLY A 142 -2.71 1.29 -16.95
C GLY A 142 -3.30 0.37 -18.02
N SER A 143 -2.48 -0.57 -18.55
CA SER A 143 -2.92 -1.51 -19.59
C SER A 143 -4.01 -2.49 -19.14
N ILE A 144 -4.17 -2.70 -17.84
CA ILE A 144 -5.11 -3.65 -17.22
C ILE A 144 -6.22 -2.98 -16.40
N GLY A 145 -6.27 -1.63 -16.41
CA GLY A 145 -7.29 -0.88 -15.70
C GLY A 145 -7.08 -0.76 -14.19
N MET A 146 -5.88 -1.04 -13.68
CA MET A 146 -5.55 -0.92 -12.24
C MET A 146 -5.12 0.51 -11.85
N MET A 147 -5.32 1.50 -12.70
CA MET A 147 -5.04 2.91 -12.38
C MET A 147 -6.34 3.68 -12.14
N MET A 148 -6.27 4.67 -11.27
CA MET A 148 -7.32 5.70 -11.14
C MET A 148 -7.10 6.79 -12.19
N LYS A 149 -8.01 7.78 -12.25
CA LYS A 149 -7.86 8.92 -13.13
C LYS A 149 -6.66 9.79 -12.70
N ARG A 150 -5.92 10.32 -13.65
CA ARG A 150 -4.72 11.12 -13.38
C ARG A 150 -5.00 12.35 -12.51
N GLU A 151 -6.18 12.92 -12.67
CA GLU A 151 -6.64 14.09 -11.92
C GLU A 151 -6.74 13.79 -10.42
N GLN A 152 -7.17 12.59 -10.02
CA GLN A 152 -7.27 12.18 -8.60
C GLN A 152 -5.89 12.19 -7.94
N TYR A 153 -4.87 11.59 -8.58
CA TYR A 153 -3.50 11.63 -8.07
C TYR A 153 -2.96 13.06 -7.95
N ASN A 154 -3.24 13.91 -8.95
CA ASN A 154 -2.77 15.29 -8.97
C ASN A 154 -3.41 16.11 -7.84
N ASN A 155 -4.71 15.97 -7.64
CA ASN A 155 -5.45 16.68 -6.60
C ASN A 155 -4.97 16.28 -5.20
N ALA A 156 -4.93 14.99 -4.92
CA ALA A 156 -4.46 14.46 -3.65
C ALA A 156 -3.00 14.85 -3.35
N TYR A 157 -2.12 14.89 -4.37
CA TYR A 157 -0.77 15.37 -4.21
C TYR A 157 -0.70 16.87 -3.91
N THR A 158 -1.47 17.68 -4.62
CA THR A 158 -1.50 19.15 -4.44
C THR A 158 -2.00 19.53 -3.06
N ASN A 159 -3.07 18.90 -2.60
CA ASN A 159 -3.67 19.14 -1.29
C ASN A 159 -2.71 18.74 -0.16
N MET A 160 -2.02 17.61 -0.30
CA MET A 160 -0.97 17.22 0.64
C MET A 160 0.18 18.23 0.65
N LYS A 161 0.65 18.67 -0.51
CA LYS A 161 1.75 19.63 -0.62
C LYS A 161 1.43 20.95 0.07
N MET A 162 0.20 21.45 -0.05
CA MET A 162 -0.25 22.66 0.66
C MET A 162 -0.18 22.49 2.19
N LYS A 163 -0.54 21.30 2.72
CA LYS A 163 -0.47 21.03 4.16
C LYS A 163 0.96 20.98 4.71
N PHE A 164 1.96 20.75 3.83
CA PHE A 164 3.38 20.64 4.17
C PHE A 164 4.25 21.73 3.53
N GLU A 165 3.68 22.85 3.17
CA GLU A 165 4.36 23.93 2.42
C GLU A 165 5.68 24.41 3.10
N ASN A 166 5.76 24.33 4.41
CA ASN A 166 6.94 24.71 5.20
C ASN A 166 7.88 23.53 5.54
N ASP A 167 7.54 22.30 5.13
CA ASP A 167 8.31 21.12 5.48
C ASP A 167 8.82 20.51 4.18
N HIS A 168 9.84 20.86 3.60
CA HIS A 168 10.60 20.33 2.45
C HIS A 168 10.13 18.96 1.87
N VAL A 169 8.82 18.70 1.86
CA VAL A 169 8.21 17.52 1.26
C VAL A 169 8.16 17.75 -0.24
N ASN A 170 9.13 17.22 -0.95
CA ASN A 170 9.22 17.33 -2.40
C ASN A 170 9.37 15.92 -2.99
N TYR A 171 8.24 15.25 -3.22
CA TYR A 171 8.26 13.96 -3.88
C TYR A 171 8.46 14.16 -5.39
N ARG A 172 9.18 13.23 -6.01
CA ARG A 172 9.57 13.32 -7.42
C ARG A 172 8.39 13.11 -8.38
N ASP A 173 7.34 12.42 -7.91
CA ASP A 173 6.14 12.16 -8.69
C ASP A 173 4.88 12.19 -7.81
N ASN A 174 3.70 12.19 -8.45
CA ASN A 174 2.40 12.28 -7.78
C ASN A 174 1.90 10.95 -7.21
N TYR A 175 2.61 9.85 -7.43
CA TYR A 175 2.25 8.52 -6.94
C TYR A 175 2.95 8.17 -5.62
N CYS A 176 4.01 8.89 -5.24
CA CYS A 176 4.66 8.73 -3.95
C CYS A 176 3.75 9.28 -2.84
N LEU A 177 3.16 8.39 -2.03
CA LEU A 177 2.23 8.76 -0.96
C LEU A 177 2.94 9.35 0.26
N ALA A 178 4.06 8.76 0.65
CA ALA A 178 4.86 9.20 1.78
C ALA A 178 6.32 8.73 1.68
N GLN A 179 7.22 9.51 2.27
CA GLN A 179 8.61 9.12 2.54
C GLN A 179 8.77 9.03 4.06
N ILE A 180 8.96 7.81 4.58
CA ILE A 180 8.93 7.50 6.00
C ILE A 180 10.33 7.09 6.45
N SER A 181 11.03 8.00 7.12
CA SER A 181 12.35 7.70 7.66
C SER A 181 12.30 6.68 8.79
N ASN A 182 13.43 6.08 9.11
CA ASN A 182 13.56 5.11 10.20
C ASN A 182 13.14 5.73 11.55
N PHE A 183 12.34 5.00 12.32
CA PHE A 183 11.88 5.38 13.66
C PHE A 183 12.99 5.32 14.71
N ASN A 184 14.13 4.68 14.39
CA ASN A 184 15.27 4.55 15.29
C ASN A 184 14.88 4.01 16.68
N LYS A 185 15.24 4.72 17.74
CA LYS A 185 14.99 4.31 19.13
C LYS A 185 13.51 4.17 19.48
N LEU A 186 12.59 4.81 18.75
CA LEU A 186 11.16 4.71 19.04
C LEU A 186 10.62 3.30 18.80
N ILE A 187 11.13 2.57 17.78
CA ILE A 187 10.76 1.16 17.56
C ILE A 187 11.20 0.29 18.75
N ALA A 188 12.40 0.47 19.28
CA ALA A 188 12.88 -0.29 20.43
C ALA A 188 11.97 -0.07 21.65
N ILE A 189 11.60 1.18 21.93
CA ILE A 189 10.69 1.53 23.03
C ILE A 189 9.30 0.93 22.81
N SER A 190 8.77 1.01 21.59
CA SER A 190 7.50 0.43 21.21
C SER A 190 7.46 -1.07 21.47
N ASN A 191 8.48 -1.79 21.01
CA ASN A 191 8.61 -3.24 21.20
C ASN A 191 8.78 -3.61 22.68
N GLU A 192 9.62 -2.91 23.45
CA GLU A 192 9.85 -3.16 24.86
C GLU A 192 8.56 -2.97 25.69
N LYS A 193 7.78 -1.93 25.38
CA LYS A 193 6.55 -1.61 26.09
C LYS A 193 5.31 -2.30 25.51
N SER A 194 5.42 -2.99 24.37
CA SER A 194 4.30 -3.59 23.65
C SER A 194 3.16 -2.59 23.36
N ILE A 195 3.51 -1.36 23.00
CA ILE A 195 2.56 -0.29 22.67
C ILE A 195 2.89 0.28 21.27
N PRO A 196 1.90 0.75 20.50
CA PRO A 196 2.14 1.42 19.24
C PRO A 196 3.08 2.62 19.39
N VAL A 197 3.93 2.88 18.38
CA VAL A 197 4.89 3.99 18.40
C VAL A 197 4.20 5.32 18.71
N PHE A 198 2.98 5.52 18.21
CA PHE A 198 2.22 6.76 18.38
C PHE A 198 1.60 6.93 19.77
N ASP A 199 1.51 5.85 20.54
CA ASP A 199 0.98 5.85 21.91
C ASP A 199 2.08 5.90 22.98
N ILE A 200 3.34 6.01 22.54
CA ILE A 200 4.45 6.19 23.47
C ILE A 200 4.29 7.52 24.23
N HIS A 201 4.06 7.39 25.54
CA HIS A 201 4.17 8.49 26.48
C HIS A 201 5.63 8.59 26.93
N LEU A 202 6.25 9.70 26.64
CA LEU A 202 7.65 9.96 26.94
C LEU A 202 7.73 10.82 28.22
N ASP A 203 7.52 10.21 29.39
CA ASP A 203 7.53 10.91 30.69
C ASP A 203 8.87 11.64 30.98
N ASN A 204 9.95 11.24 30.30
CA ASN A 204 11.27 11.85 30.36
C ASN A 204 11.86 12.06 28.95
N ALA A 205 11.03 12.44 27.98
CA ALA A 205 11.49 12.66 26.62
C ALA A 205 12.45 13.84 26.53
N THR A 206 13.50 13.65 25.74
CA THR A 206 14.23 14.82 25.25
C THR A 206 13.33 15.59 24.26
N SER A 207 13.49 16.91 24.21
CA SER A 207 12.76 17.76 23.25
C SER A 207 12.89 17.28 21.79
N GLY A 208 13.99 16.58 21.46
CA GLY A 208 14.21 15.94 20.16
C GLY A 208 13.30 14.74 19.89
N GLN A 209 13.11 13.87 20.89
CA GLN A 209 12.22 12.68 20.75
C GLN A 209 10.76 13.08 20.59
N GLU A 210 10.28 14.06 21.37
CA GLU A 210 8.93 14.57 21.22
C GLU A 210 8.69 15.22 19.86
N ARG A 211 9.68 15.98 19.35
CA ARG A 211 9.60 16.59 18.02
C ARG A 211 9.52 15.52 16.93
N THR A 212 10.31 14.46 17.05
CA THR A 212 10.30 13.32 16.12
C THR A 212 8.96 12.61 16.14
N LEU A 213 8.40 12.35 17.33
CA LEU A 213 7.10 11.68 17.46
C LEU A 213 5.96 12.53 16.88
N ARG A 214 5.96 13.86 17.16
CA ARG A 214 4.99 14.78 16.54
C ARG A 214 5.11 14.83 15.02
N TRP A 215 6.33 14.77 14.49
CA TRP A 215 6.55 14.69 13.04
C TRP A 215 5.94 13.43 12.44
N PHE A 216 6.20 12.25 13.01
CA PHE A 216 5.61 11.01 12.52
C PHE A 216 4.08 11.00 12.61
N ARG A 217 3.49 11.45 13.72
CA ARG A 217 2.03 11.57 13.84
C ARG A 217 1.45 12.43 12.72
N ARG A 218 2.08 13.56 12.41
CA ARG A 218 1.66 14.46 11.33
C ARG A 218 1.81 13.82 9.96
N LEU A 219 2.91 13.11 9.71
CA LEU A 219 3.18 12.41 8.47
C LEU A 219 2.16 11.31 8.20
N TYR A 220 1.89 10.46 9.19
CA TYR A 220 0.90 9.38 9.04
C TYR A 220 -0.54 9.91 8.94
N LYS A 221 -0.87 10.98 9.66
CA LYS A 221 -2.15 11.66 9.47
C LYS A 221 -2.32 12.16 8.03
N ALA A 222 -1.30 12.79 7.47
CA ALA A 222 -1.34 13.26 6.09
C ALA A 222 -1.39 12.11 5.06
N LEU A 223 -0.71 11.00 5.34
CA LEU A 223 -0.82 9.79 4.53
C LEU A 223 -2.26 9.24 4.54
N ALA A 224 -2.88 9.13 5.72
CA ALA A 224 -4.26 8.68 5.86
C ALA A 224 -5.24 9.61 5.13
N GLU A 225 -5.14 10.92 5.35
CA GLU A 225 -5.98 11.92 4.66
C GLU A 225 -5.82 11.84 3.14
N ARG A 226 -4.60 11.64 2.64
CA ARG A 226 -4.35 11.48 1.21
C ARG A 226 -4.95 10.19 0.65
N ILE A 227 -4.90 9.09 1.40
CA ILE A 227 -5.54 7.82 1.01
C ILE A 227 -7.06 8.03 0.95
N ILE A 228 -7.66 8.63 1.98
CA ILE A 228 -9.10 8.92 2.02
C ILE A 228 -9.49 9.77 0.80
N GLU A 229 -8.77 10.86 0.51
CA GLU A 229 -9.05 11.72 -0.65
C GLU A 229 -8.95 10.98 -2.00
N LEU A 230 -8.10 9.95 -2.09
CA LEU A 230 -7.98 9.12 -3.29
C LEU A 230 -9.14 8.13 -3.44
N VAL A 231 -9.76 7.68 -2.33
CA VAL A 231 -10.81 6.66 -2.35
C VAL A 231 -12.23 7.25 -2.25
N ASP A 232 -12.37 8.48 -1.75
CA ASP A 232 -13.64 9.22 -1.73
C ASP A 232 -13.90 9.83 -3.12
N GLU A 233 -14.74 9.16 -3.93
CA GLU A 233 -15.30 9.70 -5.18
C GLU A 233 -16.71 10.21 -5.01
#